data_1c196aeefc2d6f6586fdd91e2fb87dbb
#
_entry.id   1c196aeefc2d6f6586fdd91e2fb87dbb
#
_cell.length_a   1.000
_cell.length_b   1.000
_cell.length_c   1.000
_cell.angle_alpha   90.00
_cell.angle_beta   90.00
_cell.angle_gamma   90.00
#
_symmetry.space_group_name_H-M   'P 1'
#
loop_
_entity.id
_entity.type
_entity.pdbx_description
1 polymer ?
#
loop_
_entity_poly.entity_id
_entity_poly.type
_entity_poly.pdbx_seq_one_letter_code
_entity_poly.pdbx_strand_id
1 'polypeptide(L)'
;MYVLRRCLFGLIAIVATGLMVASCESVNKLSNLTGPTPDLAPTFSSIQLAVIQSSGSNPQRCIACHTSQGRNPAAGLDLSANAFSGLVNVASRNKPGATLVIPGDPDNSYLIQKLEGTTGIVGLRMPRNGPPYLADGQVQIIRRWILLGAKND
;
A
#
# COMPACT_ATOMS: atom_id res chain seq x y z
N MET A 1 38.21 25.93 -38.60
CA MET A 1 37.82 24.51 -38.38
C MET A 1 37.71 24.08 -36.90
N TYR A 2 38.28 24.83 -35.97
CA TYR A 2 38.26 24.52 -34.53
C TYR A 2 37.00 25.02 -33.79
N VAL A 3 36.37 26.07 -34.27
CA VAL A 3 35.18 26.70 -33.61
C VAL A 3 33.92 25.87 -33.80
N LEU A 4 33.76 25.20 -34.96
CA LEU A 4 32.57 24.33 -35.21
C LEU A 4 32.52 23.06 -34.37
N ARG A 5 33.71 22.51 -33.98
CA ARG A 5 33.74 21.30 -33.13
C ARG A 5 33.31 21.55 -31.69
N ARG A 6 33.52 22.77 -31.14
CA ARG A 6 33.11 23.11 -29.76
C ARG A 6 31.63 23.31 -29.62
N CYS A 7 30.94 23.80 -30.66
CA CYS A 7 29.48 23.94 -30.60
C CYS A 7 28.74 22.61 -30.67
N LEU A 8 29.28 21.61 -31.40
CA LEU A 8 28.67 20.27 -31.48
C LEU A 8 28.73 19.51 -30.14
N PHE A 9 29.88 19.63 -29.43
CA PHE A 9 30.00 18.99 -28.11
C PHE A 9 29.12 19.66 -27.04
N GLY A 10 28.90 20.97 -27.12
CA GLY A 10 28.01 21.67 -26.22
C GLY A 10 26.52 21.28 -26.38
N LEU A 11 26.08 21.06 -27.62
CA LEU A 11 24.72 20.63 -27.92
C LEU A 11 24.43 19.19 -27.47
N ILE A 12 25.41 18.28 -27.61
CA ILE A 12 25.27 16.90 -27.14
C ILE A 12 25.21 16.83 -25.60
N ALA A 13 25.99 17.67 -24.90
CA ALA A 13 25.97 17.74 -23.44
C ALA A 13 24.61 18.24 -22.87
N ILE A 14 23.99 19.23 -23.53
CA ILE A 14 22.68 19.77 -23.12
C ILE A 14 21.57 18.74 -23.34
N VAL A 15 21.61 17.97 -24.43
CA VAL A 15 20.61 16.90 -24.68
C VAL A 15 20.77 15.75 -23.69
N ALA A 16 22.01 15.38 -23.33
CA ALA A 16 22.26 14.29 -22.36
C ALA A 16 21.82 14.67 -20.94
N THR A 17 22.03 15.93 -20.51
CA THR A 17 21.54 16.40 -19.21
C THR A 17 20.04 16.52 -19.16
N GLY A 18 19.39 16.90 -20.23
CA GLY A 18 17.90 16.97 -20.32
C GLY A 18 17.25 15.60 -20.20
N LEU A 19 17.81 14.56 -20.76
CA LEU A 19 17.28 13.18 -20.59
C LEU A 19 17.44 12.65 -19.17
N MET A 20 18.51 12.98 -18.47
CA MET A 20 18.70 12.54 -17.07
C MET A 20 17.72 13.20 -16.11
N VAL A 21 17.35 14.46 -16.33
CA VAL A 21 16.37 15.14 -15.48
C VAL A 21 14.96 14.54 -15.65
N ALA A 22 14.56 14.18 -16.88
CA ALA A 22 13.30 13.50 -17.14
C ALA A 22 13.22 12.10 -16.49
N SER A 23 14.36 11.39 -16.37
CA SER A 23 14.43 10.09 -15.71
C SER A 23 14.25 10.20 -14.18
N CYS A 24 14.76 11.27 -13.56
CA CYS A 24 14.54 11.51 -12.12
C CYS A 24 13.08 11.87 -11.79
N GLU A 25 12.41 12.59 -12.67
CA GLU A 25 11.02 12.99 -12.47
C GLU A 25 10.05 11.79 -12.52
N SER A 26 10.33 10.79 -13.36
CA SER A 26 9.53 9.58 -13.43
C SER A 26 9.70 8.67 -12.19
N VAL A 27 10.87 8.63 -11.58
CA VAL A 27 11.11 7.89 -10.32
C VAL A 27 10.37 8.55 -9.14
N ASN A 28 10.42 9.87 -9.04
CA ASN A 28 9.70 10.61 -8.00
C ASN A 28 8.18 10.48 -8.13
N LYS A 29 7.66 10.39 -9.35
CA LYS A 29 6.24 10.19 -9.61
C LYS A 29 5.77 8.79 -9.21
N LEU A 30 6.59 7.76 -9.39
CA LEU A 30 6.29 6.40 -8.95
C LEU A 30 6.30 6.28 -7.41
N SER A 31 7.24 6.91 -6.72
CA SER A 31 7.27 6.92 -5.25
C SER A 31 6.05 7.63 -4.64
N ASN A 32 5.49 8.63 -5.29
CA ASN A 32 4.26 9.28 -4.88
C ASN A 32 3.01 8.39 -5.05
N LEU A 33 3.03 7.47 -6.01
CA LEU A 33 1.94 6.52 -6.23
C LEU A 33 2.00 5.33 -5.25
N THR A 34 3.20 4.87 -4.91
CA THR A 34 3.41 3.71 -4.02
C THR A 34 3.59 4.10 -2.55
N GLY A 35 3.75 5.39 -2.24
CA GLY A 35 4.05 5.89 -0.91
C GLY A 35 5.50 5.63 -0.50
N PRO A 36 5.80 5.57 0.82
CA PRO A 36 7.16 5.45 1.33
C PRO A 36 7.84 4.10 1.06
N THR A 37 7.16 3.15 0.45
CA THR A 37 7.66 1.81 0.11
C THR A 37 7.59 1.58 -1.40
N PRO A 38 8.54 2.11 -2.20
CA PRO A 38 8.53 1.98 -3.66
C PRO A 38 8.63 0.51 -4.15
N ASP A 39 9.16 -0.38 -3.32
CA ASP A 39 9.33 -1.81 -3.63
C ASP A 39 8.15 -2.68 -3.17
N LEU A 40 7.03 -2.08 -2.77
CA LEU A 40 5.86 -2.82 -2.35
C LEU A 40 5.28 -3.63 -3.53
N ALA A 41 5.33 -4.96 -3.40
CA ALA A 41 4.81 -5.90 -4.39
C ALA A 41 3.39 -6.38 -4.02
N PRO A 42 2.58 -6.83 -5.00
CA PRO A 42 1.26 -7.40 -4.74
C PRO A 42 1.34 -8.87 -4.27
N THR A 43 2.19 -9.12 -3.26
CA THR A 43 2.34 -10.39 -2.53
C THR A 43 1.95 -10.19 -1.08
N PHE A 44 1.47 -11.24 -0.42
CA PHE A 44 1.09 -11.13 0.99
C PHE A 44 2.28 -10.81 1.87
N SER A 45 3.44 -11.44 1.63
CA SER A 45 4.67 -11.19 2.39
C SER A 45 5.10 -9.71 2.33
N SER A 46 5.06 -9.10 1.15
CA SER A 46 5.38 -7.67 0.99
C SER A 46 4.39 -6.77 1.72
N ILE A 47 3.08 -7.03 1.59
CA ILE A 47 2.01 -6.29 2.27
C ILE A 47 2.13 -6.45 3.79
N GLN A 48 2.42 -7.66 4.28
CA GLN A 48 2.59 -7.92 5.70
C GLN A 48 3.72 -7.10 6.30
N LEU A 49 4.89 -7.09 5.67
CA LEU A 49 6.06 -6.35 6.16
C LEU A 49 5.90 -4.84 6.03
N ALA A 50 5.42 -4.36 4.89
CA ALA A 50 5.41 -2.93 4.58
C ALA A 50 4.18 -2.18 5.11
N VAL A 51 3.06 -2.85 5.30
CA VAL A 51 1.78 -2.22 5.68
C VAL A 51 1.28 -2.75 7.02
N ILE A 52 1.11 -4.07 7.15
CA ILE A 52 0.47 -4.65 8.34
C ILE A 52 1.36 -4.52 9.56
N GLN A 53 2.63 -4.94 9.43
CA GLN A 53 3.61 -5.01 10.53
C GLN A 53 4.67 -3.92 10.45
N SER A 54 4.56 -2.95 9.55
CA SER A 54 5.63 -1.99 9.25
C SER A 54 6.42 -1.57 10.49
N SER A 55 7.74 -1.71 10.43
CA SER A 55 8.64 -1.47 11.56
C SER A 55 8.78 0.03 11.85
N GLY A 56 9.10 0.37 13.10
CA GLY A 56 9.33 1.74 13.55
C GLY A 56 8.09 2.42 14.15
N SER A 57 8.20 3.72 14.33
CA SER A 57 7.18 4.56 14.96
C SER A 57 6.02 4.92 14.01
N ASN A 58 5.75 4.10 12.98
CA ASN A 58 4.63 4.36 12.09
C ASN A 58 3.29 4.06 12.80
N PRO A 59 2.53 5.07 13.19
CA PRO A 59 1.26 4.88 13.89
C PRO A 59 0.16 4.29 12.99
N GLN A 60 0.36 4.26 11.66
CA GLN A 60 -0.58 3.72 10.69
C GLN A 60 -0.46 2.21 10.47
N ARG A 61 0.52 1.54 11.09
CA ARG A 61 0.61 0.07 11.00
C ARG A 61 -0.63 -0.61 11.59
N CYS A 62 -1.13 -1.64 10.93
CA CYS A 62 -2.37 -2.30 11.35
C CYS A 62 -2.26 -2.93 12.75
N ILE A 63 -1.12 -3.55 13.06
CA ILE A 63 -0.87 -4.16 14.36
C ILE A 63 -0.74 -3.17 15.53
N ALA A 64 -0.70 -1.86 15.28
CA ALA A 64 -0.78 -0.89 16.37
C ALA A 64 -2.10 -1.00 17.16
N CYS A 65 -3.18 -1.42 16.49
CA CYS A 65 -4.50 -1.60 17.09
C CYS A 65 -5.03 -3.04 16.94
N HIS A 66 -4.68 -3.73 15.86
CA HIS A 66 -5.14 -5.08 15.55
C HIS A 66 -4.11 -6.12 16.01
N THR A 67 -3.95 -6.26 17.32
CA THR A 67 -3.01 -7.19 17.96
C THR A 67 -3.56 -7.71 19.28
N SER A 68 -3.31 -8.98 19.56
CA SER A 68 -3.56 -9.60 20.86
C SER A 68 -2.39 -9.43 21.86
N GLN A 69 -1.27 -8.84 21.43
CA GLN A 69 -0.10 -8.62 22.27
C GLN A 69 -0.38 -7.54 23.32
N GLY A 70 -0.63 -7.98 24.56
CA GLY A 70 -0.87 -7.12 25.71
C GLY A 70 -2.20 -6.36 25.71
N ARG A 71 -3.12 -6.66 24.78
CA ARG A 71 -4.45 -6.03 24.68
C ARG A 71 -5.46 -6.91 23.95
N ASN A 72 -6.74 -6.55 24.04
CA ASN A 72 -7.75 -7.10 23.13
C ASN A 72 -7.63 -6.42 21.75
N PRO A 73 -7.52 -7.19 20.67
CA PRO A 73 -7.40 -6.62 19.32
C PRO A 73 -8.67 -5.82 18.94
N ALA A 74 -8.47 -4.65 18.34
CA ALA A 74 -9.57 -3.81 17.88
C ALA A 74 -10.50 -4.60 16.94
N ALA A 75 -11.82 -4.50 17.14
CA ALA A 75 -12.84 -5.27 16.42
C ALA A 75 -12.64 -6.80 16.48
N GLY A 76 -11.87 -7.30 17.42
CA GLY A 76 -11.52 -8.72 17.54
C GLY A 76 -10.67 -9.26 16.39
N LEU A 77 -10.06 -8.39 15.59
CA LEU A 77 -9.18 -8.74 14.47
C LEU A 77 -7.72 -8.73 14.94
N ASP A 78 -7.10 -9.89 15.02
CA ASP A 78 -5.68 -10.03 15.35
C ASP A 78 -4.86 -10.27 14.08
N LEU A 79 -3.92 -9.35 13.82
CA LEU A 79 -3.02 -9.40 12.67
C LEU A 79 -1.55 -9.60 13.10
N SER A 80 -1.30 -9.85 14.38
CA SER A 80 0.05 -9.92 14.93
C SER A 80 0.74 -11.27 14.69
N ALA A 81 0.00 -12.38 14.73
CA ALA A 81 0.55 -13.72 14.59
C ALA A 81 0.43 -14.27 13.16
N ASN A 82 -0.77 -14.29 12.62
CA ASN A 82 -1.06 -14.79 11.28
C ASN A 82 -2.14 -13.91 10.61
N ALA A 83 -1.70 -12.80 10.04
CA ALA A 83 -2.61 -11.86 9.41
C ALA A 83 -3.31 -12.46 8.18
N PHE A 84 -2.70 -13.39 7.46
CA PHE A 84 -3.32 -14.05 6.31
C PHE A 84 -4.61 -14.78 6.70
N SER A 85 -4.52 -15.70 7.66
CA SER A 85 -5.68 -16.47 8.12
C SER A 85 -6.71 -15.61 8.87
N GLY A 86 -6.30 -14.46 9.38
CA GLY A 86 -7.20 -13.47 10.00
C GLY A 86 -7.96 -12.61 8.99
N LEU A 87 -7.56 -12.60 7.71
CA LEU A 87 -8.12 -11.73 6.69
C LEU A 87 -8.85 -12.47 5.57
N VAL A 88 -8.23 -13.51 4.99
CA VAL A 88 -8.74 -14.15 3.76
C VAL A 88 -9.90 -15.08 4.07
N ASN A 89 -11.03 -14.85 3.41
CA ASN A 89 -12.30 -15.57 3.61
C ASN A 89 -12.86 -15.50 5.05
N VAL A 90 -12.48 -14.48 5.82
CA VAL A 90 -12.94 -14.28 7.19
C VAL A 90 -14.10 -13.29 7.24
N ALA A 91 -15.19 -13.67 7.90
CA ALA A 91 -16.33 -12.79 8.10
C ALA A 91 -15.97 -11.59 9.01
N SER A 92 -16.47 -10.42 8.68
CA SER A 92 -16.32 -9.24 9.52
C SER A 92 -17.18 -9.36 10.77
N ARG A 93 -16.58 -9.18 11.96
CA ARG A 93 -17.33 -9.18 13.23
C ARG A 93 -18.23 -7.96 13.38
N ASN A 94 -17.83 -6.81 12.85
CA ASN A 94 -18.54 -5.55 13.03
C ASN A 94 -19.53 -5.22 11.91
N LYS A 95 -19.45 -5.92 10.77
CA LYS A 95 -20.39 -5.75 9.65
C LYS A 95 -20.91 -7.12 9.23
N PRO A 96 -22.06 -7.58 9.78
CA PRO A 96 -22.65 -8.85 9.38
C PRO A 96 -22.86 -8.94 7.87
N GLY A 97 -22.55 -10.10 7.29
CA GLY A 97 -22.64 -10.34 5.84
C GLY A 97 -21.44 -9.85 5.02
N ALA A 98 -20.50 -9.11 5.62
CA ALA A 98 -19.28 -8.72 4.93
C ALA A 98 -18.13 -9.70 5.21
N THR A 99 -17.30 -9.97 4.19
CA THR A 99 -16.05 -10.74 4.29
C THR A 99 -14.85 -9.80 4.21
N LEU A 100 -13.84 -10.01 5.06
CA LEU A 100 -12.69 -9.09 5.14
C LEU A 100 -11.90 -9.05 3.84
N VAL A 101 -11.54 -10.20 3.29
CA VAL A 101 -10.88 -10.33 1.98
C VAL A 101 -11.55 -11.46 1.21
N ILE A 102 -12.06 -11.15 0.03
CA ILE A 102 -12.64 -12.10 -0.92
C ILE A 102 -11.63 -12.28 -2.06
N PRO A 103 -10.97 -13.44 -2.20
CA PRO A 103 -10.04 -13.68 -3.30
C PRO A 103 -10.67 -13.41 -4.67
N GLY A 104 -10.01 -12.62 -5.49
CA GLY A 104 -10.50 -12.21 -6.82
C GLY A 104 -11.48 -11.03 -6.82
N ASP A 105 -11.97 -10.59 -5.67
CA ASP A 105 -12.98 -9.52 -5.58
C ASP A 105 -12.58 -8.41 -4.59
N PRO A 106 -11.72 -7.47 -4.99
CA PRO A 106 -11.32 -6.38 -4.14
C PRO A 106 -12.46 -5.41 -3.80
N ASP A 107 -13.44 -5.20 -4.67
CA ASP A 107 -14.50 -4.21 -4.48
C ASP A 107 -15.47 -4.62 -3.37
N ASN A 108 -15.74 -5.91 -3.24
CA ASN A 108 -16.57 -6.47 -2.17
C ASN A 108 -15.75 -6.90 -0.94
N SER A 109 -14.44 -6.79 -0.98
CA SER A 109 -13.57 -7.04 0.17
C SER A 109 -13.69 -5.90 1.19
N TYR A 110 -14.17 -6.22 2.39
CA TYR A 110 -14.43 -5.20 3.43
C TYR A 110 -13.15 -4.49 3.87
N LEU A 111 -11.99 -5.15 3.78
CA LEU A 111 -10.68 -4.52 4.01
C LEU A 111 -10.49 -3.29 3.11
N ILE A 112 -10.74 -3.44 1.81
CA ILE A 112 -10.60 -2.33 0.85
C ILE A 112 -11.58 -1.21 1.18
N GLN A 113 -12.86 -1.55 1.44
CA GLN A 113 -13.87 -0.57 1.83
C GLN A 113 -13.44 0.23 3.06
N LYS A 114 -12.81 -0.42 4.05
CA LYS A 114 -12.28 0.24 5.26
C LYS A 114 -11.08 1.13 4.96
N LEU A 115 -10.18 0.73 4.06
CA LEU A 115 -9.00 1.52 3.68
C LEU A 115 -9.38 2.75 2.82
N GLU A 116 -10.37 2.63 1.96
CA GLU A 116 -10.85 3.71 1.09
C GLU A 116 -11.86 4.64 1.81
N GLY A 117 -12.52 4.15 2.86
CA GLY A 117 -13.55 4.90 3.56
C GLY A 117 -14.86 5.01 2.79
N THR A 118 -15.22 3.97 2.05
CA THR A 118 -16.42 3.95 1.21
C THR A 118 -17.72 4.08 2.02
N THR A 119 -18.79 4.49 1.36
CA THR A 119 -20.12 4.56 1.99
C THR A 119 -20.56 3.18 2.50
N GLY A 120 -21.18 3.16 3.69
CA GLY A 120 -21.71 1.93 4.30
C GLY A 120 -20.70 1.11 5.10
N ILE A 121 -19.48 1.62 5.35
CA ILE A 121 -18.60 1.02 6.37
C ILE A 121 -19.14 1.27 7.77
N VAL A 122 -18.90 0.32 8.68
CA VAL A 122 -19.19 0.49 10.10
C VAL A 122 -18.03 1.17 10.78
N GLY A 123 -18.29 2.27 11.48
CA GLY A 123 -17.26 3.09 12.14
C GLY A 123 -16.40 3.87 11.16
N LEU A 124 -15.17 4.19 11.56
CA LEU A 124 -14.29 5.10 10.82
C LEU A 124 -13.48 4.37 9.72
N ARG A 125 -13.01 5.15 8.72
CA ARG A 125 -11.97 4.74 7.78
C ARG A 125 -10.72 4.25 8.52
N MET A 126 -9.99 3.30 7.93
CA MET A 126 -8.72 2.81 8.47
C MET A 126 -7.52 3.37 7.68
N PRO A 127 -6.40 3.60 8.37
CA PRO A 127 -6.21 3.55 9.82
C PRO A 127 -7.01 4.64 10.54
N ARG A 128 -7.57 4.30 11.71
CA ARG A 128 -8.49 5.17 12.47
C ARG A 128 -7.86 6.50 12.92
N ASN A 129 -6.56 6.52 13.06
CA ASN A 129 -5.77 7.69 13.47
C ASN A 129 -5.30 8.56 12.29
N GLY A 130 -5.76 8.29 11.07
CA GLY A 130 -5.54 9.16 9.93
C GLY A 130 -6.32 10.48 10.02
N PRO A 131 -6.00 11.51 9.19
CA PRO A 131 -4.89 11.53 8.23
C PRO A 131 -3.51 11.62 8.93
N PRO A 132 -2.42 11.19 8.26
CA PRO A 132 -2.43 10.59 6.92
C PRO A 132 -3.01 9.17 6.91
N TYR A 133 -3.67 8.81 5.82
CA TYR A 133 -4.09 7.43 5.53
C TYR A 133 -3.00 6.71 4.72
N LEU A 134 -3.23 5.44 4.38
CA LEU A 134 -2.38 4.76 3.41
C LEU A 134 -2.37 5.55 2.10
N ALA A 135 -1.20 5.62 1.45
CA ALA A 135 -1.09 6.21 0.12
C ALA A 135 -1.93 5.39 -0.89
N ASP A 136 -2.49 6.07 -1.89
CA ASP A 136 -3.34 5.41 -2.90
C ASP A 136 -2.61 4.24 -3.58
N GLY A 137 -1.31 4.38 -3.86
CA GLY A 137 -0.49 3.30 -4.40
C GLY A 137 -0.42 2.07 -3.49
N GLN A 138 -0.36 2.25 -2.18
CA GLN A 138 -0.38 1.12 -1.23
C GLN A 138 -1.73 0.40 -1.25
N VAL A 139 -2.83 1.15 -1.31
CA VAL A 139 -4.17 0.58 -1.43
C VAL A 139 -4.32 -0.17 -2.76
N GLN A 140 -3.82 0.38 -3.87
CA GLN A 140 -3.85 -0.27 -5.18
C GLN A 140 -3.04 -1.58 -5.21
N ILE A 141 -1.93 -1.66 -4.52
CA ILE A 141 -1.15 -2.91 -4.40
C ILE A 141 -1.93 -3.97 -3.61
N ILE A 142 -2.61 -3.59 -2.54
CA ILE A 142 -3.47 -4.51 -1.77
C ILE A 142 -4.65 -4.98 -2.65
N ARG A 143 -5.29 -4.08 -3.39
CA ARG A 143 -6.34 -4.42 -4.37
C ARG A 143 -5.83 -5.42 -5.40
N ARG A 144 -4.63 -5.19 -5.93
CA ARG A 144 -4.00 -6.07 -6.91
C ARG A 144 -3.72 -7.46 -6.35
N TRP A 145 -3.21 -7.57 -5.12
CA TRP A 145 -3.02 -8.84 -4.44
C TRP A 145 -4.36 -9.61 -4.30
N ILE A 146 -5.42 -8.92 -3.89
CA ILE A 146 -6.75 -9.53 -3.77
C ILE A 146 -7.24 -10.00 -5.15
N LEU A 147 -7.12 -9.17 -6.18
CA LEU A 147 -7.53 -9.50 -7.55
C LEU A 147 -6.80 -10.73 -8.10
N LEU A 148 -5.52 -10.90 -7.74
CA LEU A 148 -4.70 -12.06 -8.13
C LEU A 148 -5.01 -13.33 -7.30
N GLY A 149 -6.05 -13.31 -6.47
CA GLY A 149 -6.53 -14.45 -5.69
C GLY A 149 -6.10 -14.45 -4.23
N ALA A 150 -5.59 -13.33 -3.71
CA ALA A 150 -5.18 -13.16 -2.31
C ALA A 150 -4.32 -14.32 -1.80
N LYS A 151 -3.26 -14.65 -2.51
CA LYS A 151 -2.37 -15.79 -2.19
C LYS A 151 -1.53 -15.50 -0.94
N ASN A 152 -1.14 -16.57 -0.24
CA ASN A 152 -0.20 -16.52 0.88
C ASN A 152 1.22 -16.76 0.35
N ASP A 153 1.80 -15.76 -0.29
CA ASP A 153 3.07 -15.81 -1.04
C ASP A 153 4.10 -14.81 -0.51
#